data_dc2f5b3fdc227e2220821ace1e5177d8
#
_entry.id   dc2f5b3fdc227e2220821ace1e5177d8
#
_cell.length_a   1.000
_cell.length_b   1.000
_cell.length_c   1.000
_cell.angle_alpha   90.00
_cell.angle_beta   90.00
_cell.angle_gamma   90.00
#
_symmetry.space_group_name_H-M   'P 1'
#
loop_
_entity.id
_entity.type
_entity.pdbx_description
1 polymer ?
#
loop_
_entity_poly.entity_id
_entity_poly.type
_entity_poly.pdbx_seq_one_letter_code
_entity_poly.pdbx_strand_id
1 'polypeptide(L)'
;MEKEEITTNDYLKGIVLNLPDSPGIYQYLNSEGTIIYVGKAKNLKRRVSSYFNREHPNGKTRLLVSKIADIRYIVVKTEEDALLLENNLIKKYKPRYNVLLKDDKTYPSICVSNEYFPRIFKTRQVIRNGSSYYGPYSHMPSMLAVMDLIKKLYPIRCLLYTSPSPRDMRRS
;
A
#
# COMPACT_ATOMS: atom_id res chain seq x y z
N MET A 1 46.85 13.75 4.22
CA MET A 1 45.35 13.91 4.30
C MET A 1 44.80 12.53 4.31
N GLU A 2 44.58 11.96 5.49
CA GLU A 2 43.89 10.67 5.69
C GLU A 2 42.46 10.88 5.28
N LYS A 3 41.97 10.10 4.28
CA LYS A 3 40.56 9.96 4.00
C LYS A 3 40.00 9.14 5.15
N GLU A 4 39.26 9.79 6.06
CA GLU A 4 38.41 9.07 7.02
C GLU A 4 37.48 8.17 6.21
N GLU A 5 37.66 6.86 6.32
CA GLU A 5 36.70 5.86 5.79
C GLU A 5 35.41 5.98 6.63
N ILE A 6 34.42 6.70 6.09
CA ILE A 6 33.09 6.81 6.69
C ILE A 6 32.55 5.38 6.76
N THR A 7 32.39 4.86 7.97
CA THR A 7 31.80 3.54 8.15
C THR A 7 30.35 3.54 7.66
N THR A 8 29.86 2.43 7.12
CA THR A 8 28.48 2.29 6.66
C THR A 8 27.47 2.73 7.75
N ASN A 9 27.82 2.54 9.01
CA ASN A 9 26.99 2.95 10.14
C ASN A 9 26.93 4.48 10.31
N ASP A 10 28.03 5.20 10.11
CA ASP A 10 28.07 6.66 10.21
C ASP A 10 27.37 7.31 9.00
N TYR A 11 27.49 6.71 7.82
CA TYR A 11 26.72 7.10 6.64
C TYR A 11 25.21 7.00 6.88
N LEU A 12 24.73 5.86 7.40
CA LEU A 12 23.32 5.65 7.68
C LEU A 12 22.81 6.59 8.77
N LYS A 13 23.60 6.85 9.83
CA LYS A 13 23.26 7.86 10.84
C LYS A 13 23.10 9.24 10.23
N GLY A 14 23.98 9.63 9.31
CA GLY A 14 23.89 10.90 8.59
C GLY A 14 22.59 11.03 7.80
N ILE A 15 22.16 9.98 7.10
CA ILE A 15 20.87 9.96 6.41
C ILE A 15 19.72 10.11 7.42
N VAL A 16 19.73 9.35 8.51
CA VAL A 16 18.67 9.35 9.52
C VAL A 16 18.49 10.72 10.18
N LEU A 17 19.59 11.44 10.44
CA LEU A 17 19.54 12.79 11.02
C LEU A 17 18.87 13.81 10.09
N ASN A 18 19.04 13.64 8.78
CA ASN A 18 18.51 14.54 7.75
C ASN A 18 17.10 14.14 7.26
N LEU A 19 16.48 13.08 7.80
CA LEU A 19 15.11 12.72 7.44
C LEU A 19 14.11 13.77 7.90
N PRO A 20 13.08 14.07 7.09
CA PRO A 20 12.03 15.01 7.46
C PRO A 20 11.08 14.45 8.52
N ASP A 21 10.50 15.34 9.33
CA ASP A 21 9.45 15.03 10.31
C ASP A 21 8.04 14.99 9.66
N SER A 22 7.94 14.33 8.51
CA SER A 22 6.74 14.27 7.68
C SER A 22 6.29 12.82 7.46
N PRO A 23 5.02 12.59 7.11
CA PRO A 23 4.56 11.27 6.72
C PRO A 23 5.21 10.83 5.40
N GLY A 24 5.44 9.52 5.27
CA GLY A 24 6.06 9.00 4.07
C GLY A 24 6.36 7.51 4.11
N ILE A 25 7.09 7.09 3.09
CA ILE A 25 7.61 5.74 2.90
C ILE A 25 9.11 5.76 3.03
N TYR A 26 9.65 4.74 3.68
CA TYR A 26 11.08 4.46 3.70
C TYR A 26 11.36 3.09 3.09
N GLN A 27 12.49 2.98 2.41
CA GLN A 27 12.96 1.79 1.72
C GLN A 27 14.36 1.49 2.20
N TYR A 28 14.62 0.27 2.63
CA TYR A 28 15.96 -0.20 2.98
C TYR A 28 16.55 -0.98 1.82
N LEU A 29 17.77 -0.64 1.45
CA LEU A 29 18.52 -1.28 0.39
C LEU A 29 19.72 -2.02 0.97
N ASN A 30 20.08 -3.13 0.36
CA ASN A 30 21.31 -3.85 0.65
C ASN A 30 22.51 -3.26 -0.11
N SER A 31 23.70 -3.84 0.08
CA SER A 31 24.92 -3.45 -0.62
C SER A 31 24.86 -3.55 -2.14
N GLU A 32 23.95 -4.35 -2.68
CA GLU A 32 23.71 -4.53 -4.12
C GLU A 32 22.71 -3.51 -4.68
N GLY A 33 22.19 -2.58 -3.84
CA GLY A 33 21.17 -1.63 -4.24
C GLY A 33 19.75 -2.23 -4.37
N THR A 34 19.56 -3.46 -3.93
CA THR A 34 18.26 -4.13 -3.96
C THR A 34 17.41 -3.72 -2.77
N ILE A 35 16.13 -3.39 -3.01
CA ILE A 35 15.18 -3.05 -1.93
C ILE A 35 14.84 -4.32 -1.16
N ILE A 36 15.22 -4.37 0.11
CA ILE A 36 15.00 -5.51 1.01
C ILE A 36 13.81 -5.31 1.95
N TYR A 37 13.41 -4.07 2.19
CA TYR A 37 12.27 -3.72 3.03
C TYR A 37 11.64 -2.39 2.60
N VAL A 38 10.31 -2.29 2.69
CA VAL A 38 9.53 -1.07 2.49
C VAL A 38 8.63 -0.88 3.71
N GLY A 39 8.54 0.33 4.23
CA GLY A 39 7.66 0.62 5.36
C GLY A 39 7.10 2.04 5.32
N LYS A 40 5.92 2.23 5.90
CA LYS A 40 5.31 3.55 6.06
C LYS A 40 5.63 4.16 7.43
N ALA A 41 5.57 5.48 7.48
CA ALA A 41 5.71 6.25 8.72
C ALA A 41 4.76 7.46 8.74
N LYS A 42 4.22 7.79 9.92
CA LYS A 42 3.60 9.10 10.19
C LYS A 42 4.66 10.20 10.31
N ASN A 43 5.84 9.84 10.80
CA ASN A 43 7.02 10.66 10.92
C ASN A 43 8.22 9.80 10.52
N LEU A 44 8.82 10.12 9.38
CA LEU A 44 9.93 9.36 8.79
C LEU A 44 11.13 9.33 9.73
N LYS A 45 11.57 10.51 10.23
CA LYS A 45 12.73 10.62 11.09
C LYS A 45 12.58 9.77 12.35
N ARG A 46 11.47 9.94 13.08
CA ARG A 46 11.20 9.19 14.31
C ARG A 46 11.13 7.68 14.08
N ARG A 47 10.48 7.29 12.99
CA ARG A 47 10.29 5.86 12.67
C ARG A 47 11.59 5.20 12.27
N VAL A 48 12.35 5.80 11.36
CA VAL A 48 13.61 5.24 10.87
C VAL A 48 14.66 5.24 11.99
N SER A 49 14.79 6.32 12.78
CA SER A 49 15.69 6.37 13.94
C SER A 49 15.45 5.23 14.92
N SER A 50 14.20 4.80 15.10
CA SER A 50 13.87 3.69 16.01
C SER A 50 14.50 2.35 15.64
N TYR A 51 14.90 2.16 14.39
CA TYR A 51 15.61 0.95 13.94
C TYR A 51 17.10 0.98 14.30
N PHE A 52 17.69 2.15 14.47
CA PHE A 52 19.12 2.31 14.72
C PHE A 52 19.45 2.60 16.19
N ASN A 53 18.48 3.15 16.96
CA ASN A 53 18.69 3.59 18.34
C ASN A 53 18.19 2.58 19.39
N ARG A 54 17.61 1.45 19.01
CA ARG A 54 17.08 0.44 19.94
C ARG A 54 17.72 -0.91 19.69
N GLU A 55 18.02 -1.61 20.79
CA GLU A 55 18.27 -3.04 20.71
C GLU A 55 16.98 -3.75 20.28
N HIS A 56 17.06 -4.53 19.22
CA HIS A 56 15.91 -5.28 18.71
C HIS A 56 15.90 -6.68 19.32
N PRO A 57 14.94 -6.99 20.20
CA PRO A 57 14.78 -8.33 20.77
C PRO A 57 14.39 -9.35 19.68
N ASN A 58 13.76 -8.88 18.60
CA ASN A 58 13.37 -9.74 17.48
C ASN A 58 14.55 -9.97 16.53
N GLY A 59 14.99 -11.23 16.41
CA GLY A 59 16.09 -11.64 15.56
C GLY A 59 15.89 -11.29 14.07
N LYS A 60 14.64 -11.27 13.58
CA LYS A 60 14.33 -10.86 12.18
C LYS A 60 14.65 -9.38 11.94
N THR A 61 14.30 -8.51 12.89
CA THR A 61 14.58 -7.06 12.78
C THR A 61 16.07 -6.80 12.88
N ARG A 62 16.78 -7.48 13.78
CA ARG A 62 18.24 -7.37 13.91
C ARG A 62 18.93 -7.81 12.62
N LEU A 63 18.49 -8.92 12.00
CA LEU A 63 19.01 -9.39 10.72
C LEU A 63 18.68 -8.43 9.57
N LEU A 64 17.51 -7.78 9.57
CA LEU A 64 17.20 -6.74 8.61
C LEU A 64 18.16 -5.57 8.75
N VAL A 65 18.30 -5.01 9.97
CA VAL A 65 19.15 -3.84 10.24
C VAL A 65 20.61 -4.10 9.85
N SER A 66 21.16 -5.29 10.12
CA SER A 66 22.53 -5.65 9.73
C SER A 66 22.79 -5.71 8.23
N LYS A 67 21.74 -5.74 7.40
CA LYS A 67 21.82 -5.79 5.93
C LYS A 67 21.51 -4.48 5.24
N ILE A 68 21.18 -3.43 6.01
CA ILE A 68 20.91 -2.12 5.45
C ILE A 68 22.24 -1.46 5.05
N ALA A 69 22.37 -1.13 3.78
CA ALA A 69 23.50 -0.36 3.26
C ALA A 69 23.09 1.07 2.83
N ASP A 70 21.80 1.25 2.47
CA ASP A 70 21.28 2.56 2.07
C ASP A 70 19.80 2.71 2.46
N ILE A 71 19.35 3.96 2.57
CA ILE A 71 17.96 4.33 2.93
C ILE A 71 17.45 5.33 1.92
N ARG A 72 16.35 4.97 1.25
CA ARG A 72 15.59 5.91 0.41
C ARG A 72 14.25 6.22 1.06
N TYR A 73 13.75 7.42 0.83
CA TYR A 73 12.44 7.83 1.36
C TYR A 73 11.65 8.63 0.36
N ILE A 74 10.32 8.62 0.52
CA ILE A 74 9.36 9.38 -0.28
C ILE A 74 8.42 10.06 0.70
N VAL A 75 8.39 11.38 0.68
CA VAL A 75 7.45 12.18 1.49
C VAL A 75 6.10 12.18 0.81
N VAL A 76 5.03 12.04 1.57
CA VAL A 76 3.64 12.13 1.09
C VAL A 76 2.85 13.11 1.95
N LYS A 77 1.69 13.54 1.46
CA LYS A 77 0.87 14.54 2.18
C LYS A 77 0.11 13.94 3.35
N THR A 78 -0.35 12.70 3.23
CA THR A 78 -1.20 12.05 4.23
C THR A 78 -0.69 10.66 4.60
N GLU A 79 -1.11 10.16 5.77
CA GLU A 79 -0.81 8.78 6.18
C GLU A 79 -1.50 7.75 5.27
N GLU A 80 -2.65 8.11 4.71
CA GLU A 80 -3.41 7.27 3.79
C GLU A 80 -2.67 7.10 2.46
N ASP A 81 -2.08 8.18 1.94
CA ASP A 81 -1.21 8.12 0.75
C ASP A 81 0.01 7.23 1.02
N ALA A 82 0.61 7.34 2.23
CA ALA A 82 1.70 6.47 2.63
C ALA A 82 1.29 4.99 2.62
N LEU A 83 0.10 4.67 3.13
CA LEU A 83 -0.41 3.30 3.18
C LEU A 83 -0.63 2.71 1.77
N LEU A 84 -1.20 3.50 0.86
CA LEU A 84 -1.41 3.08 -0.53
C LEU A 84 -0.09 2.90 -1.28
N LEU A 85 0.84 3.83 -1.09
CA LEU A 85 2.15 3.78 -1.72
C LEU A 85 2.98 2.60 -1.20
N GLU A 86 2.98 2.33 0.12
CA GLU A 86 3.62 1.15 0.73
C GLU A 86 3.15 -0.13 0.06
N ASN A 87 1.82 -0.32 -0.06
CA ASN A 87 1.24 -1.51 -0.66
C ASN A 87 1.66 -1.67 -2.13
N ASN A 88 1.64 -0.58 -2.91
CA ASN A 88 2.06 -0.60 -4.31
C ASN A 88 3.54 -0.95 -4.46
N LEU A 89 4.41 -0.36 -3.63
CA LEU A 89 5.84 -0.62 -3.66
C LEU A 89 6.18 -2.06 -3.24
N ILE A 90 5.50 -2.59 -2.21
CA ILE A 90 5.67 -3.99 -1.79
C ILE A 90 5.26 -4.95 -2.91
N LYS A 91 4.15 -4.69 -3.60
CA LYS A 91 3.72 -5.51 -4.75
C LYS A 91 4.69 -5.44 -5.92
N LYS A 92 5.22 -4.24 -6.20
CA LYS A 92 6.17 -4.01 -7.29
C LYS A 92 7.52 -4.69 -7.04
N TYR A 93 8.09 -4.48 -5.85
CA TYR A 93 9.47 -4.91 -5.54
C TYR A 93 9.54 -6.26 -4.81
N LYS A 94 8.45 -6.74 -4.23
CA LYS A 94 8.35 -8.00 -3.46
C LYS A 94 9.50 -8.17 -2.47
N PRO A 95 9.76 -7.17 -1.58
CA PRO A 95 10.95 -7.17 -0.73
C PRO A 95 10.98 -8.39 0.18
N ARG A 96 12.19 -8.92 0.44
CA ARG A 96 12.39 -10.17 1.19
C ARG A 96 11.83 -10.11 2.61
N TYR A 97 11.94 -8.96 3.28
CA TYR A 97 11.58 -8.81 4.69
C TYR A 97 10.15 -8.33 4.93
N ASN A 98 9.36 -8.00 3.90
CA ASN A 98 7.93 -7.70 4.01
C ASN A 98 7.08 -8.97 3.96
N VAL A 99 7.27 -9.88 4.90
CA VAL A 99 6.65 -11.23 4.88
C VAL A 99 5.13 -11.20 4.98
N LEU A 100 4.56 -10.27 5.77
CA LEU A 100 3.13 -10.19 6.05
C LEU A 100 2.28 -9.54 4.94
N LEU A 101 2.90 -8.80 4.02
CA LEU A 101 2.19 -8.08 2.95
C LEU A 101 2.37 -8.72 1.57
N LYS A 102 2.95 -9.92 1.52
CA LYS A 102 3.03 -10.72 0.29
C LYS A 102 1.68 -11.32 -0.12
N ASP A 103 0.71 -11.37 0.81
CA ASP A 103 -0.66 -11.71 0.48
C ASP A 103 -1.26 -10.66 -0.45
N ASP A 104 -1.98 -11.13 -1.45
CA ASP A 104 -2.65 -10.33 -2.51
C ASP A 104 -3.81 -9.46 -2.00
N LYS A 105 -3.75 -8.98 -0.76
CA LYS A 105 -4.73 -8.06 -0.17
C LYS A 105 -4.67 -6.72 -0.87
N THR A 106 -5.30 -6.67 -2.03
CA THR A 106 -5.52 -5.44 -2.78
C THR A 106 -6.58 -4.61 -2.07
N TYR A 107 -6.34 -3.31 -1.91
CA TYR A 107 -7.40 -2.40 -1.48
C TYR A 107 -8.54 -2.41 -2.49
N PRO A 108 -9.80 -2.38 -2.05
CA PRO A 108 -10.94 -2.41 -2.96
C PRO A 108 -11.04 -1.13 -3.77
N SER A 109 -11.58 -1.26 -4.97
CA SER A 109 -11.94 -0.18 -5.86
C SER A 109 -13.43 -0.25 -6.17
N ILE A 110 -14.03 0.86 -6.56
CA ILE A 110 -15.37 0.92 -7.13
C ILE A 110 -15.21 0.67 -8.63
N CYS A 111 -15.92 -0.33 -9.15
CA CYS A 111 -15.99 -0.63 -10.57
C CYS A 111 -17.31 -0.15 -11.14
N VAL A 112 -17.25 0.54 -12.27
CA VAL A 112 -18.40 0.84 -13.13
C VAL A 112 -18.24 -0.05 -14.37
N SER A 113 -19.14 -1.03 -14.56
CA SER A 113 -19.04 -1.99 -15.66
C SER A 113 -19.32 -1.32 -17.01
N ASN A 114 -18.57 -1.76 -18.04
CA ASN A 114 -18.80 -1.34 -19.43
C ASN A 114 -19.85 -2.26 -20.06
N GLU A 115 -21.12 -2.06 -19.68
CA GLU A 115 -22.28 -2.79 -20.17
C GLU A 115 -23.34 -1.79 -20.63
N TYR A 116 -24.30 -2.21 -21.46
CA TYR A 116 -25.40 -1.35 -21.89
C TYR A 116 -26.19 -0.75 -20.71
N PHE A 117 -26.33 -1.53 -19.63
CA PHE A 117 -26.86 -1.07 -18.32
C PHE A 117 -25.73 -1.16 -17.28
N PRO A 118 -24.92 -0.09 -17.10
CA PRO A 118 -23.77 -0.11 -16.21
C PRO A 118 -24.15 -0.47 -14.78
N ARG A 119 -23.33 -1.33 -14.16
CA ARG A 119 -23.44 -1.70 -12.74
C ARG A 119 -22.31 -1.06 -11.96
N ILE A 120 -22.61 -0.69 -10.69
CA ILE A 120 -21.59 -0.22 -9.76
C ILE A 120 -21.43 -1.23 -8.63
N PHE A 121 -20.22 -1.74 -8.46
CA PHE A 121 -19.89 -2.70 -7.42
C PHE A 121 -18.46 -2.55 -6.93
N LYS A 122 -18.20 -3.06 -5.71
CA LYS A 122 -16.85 -3.13 -5.16
C LYS A 122 -16.10 -4.33 -5.73
N THR A 123 -14.83 -4.13 -6.06
CA THR A 123 -13.95 -5.19 -6.51
C THR A 123 -12.53 -4.99 -5.98
N ARG A 124 -11.78 -6.08 -5.86
CA ARG A 124 -10.34 -6.04 -5.60
C ARG A 124 -9.51 -6.41 -6.82
N GLN A 125 -10.17 -6.82 -7.89
CA GLN A 125 -9.52 -7.17 -9.15
C GLN A 125 -9.82 -6.10 -10.20
N VAL A 126 -8.79 -5.68 -10.90
CA VAL A 126 -8.89 -4.79 -12.07
C VAL A 126 -8.78 -5.65 -13.32
N ILE A 127 -9.86 -5.74 -14.10
CA ILE A 127 -9.93 -6.53 -15.33
C ILE A 127 -9.95 -5.55 -16.50
N ARG A 128 -9.14 -5.79 -17.52
CA ARG A 128 -9.10 -4.96 -18.73
C ARG A 128 -10.23 -5.35 -19.70
N ASN A 129 -11.45 -4.95 -19.37
CA ASN A 129 -12.65 -5.20 -20.15
C ASN A 129 -13.39 -3.91 -20.55
N GLY A 130 -12.71 -2.77 -20.50
CA GLY A 130 -13.30 -1.45 -20.78
C GLY A 130 -14.07 -0.84 -19.59
N SER A 131 -14.21 -1.55 -18.46
CA SER A 131 -14.82 -1.00 -17.25
C SER A 131 -13.95 0.07 -16.60
N SER A 132 -14.59 1.04 -15.95
CA SER A 132 -13.91 2.13 -15.23
C SER A 132 -13.72 1.73 -13.75
N TYR A 133 -12.51 2.00 -13.22
CA TYR A 133 -12.14 1.67 -11.85
C TYR A 133 -11.74 2.93 -11.09
N TYR A 134 -12.35 3.16 -9.93
CA TYR A 134 -12.10 4.30 -9.05
C TYR A 134 -11.55 3.81 -7.72
N GLY A 135 -10.45 4.36 -7.27
CA GLY A 135 -9.72 3.94 -6.08
C GLY A 135 -8.25 3.68 -6.37
N PRO A 136 -7.53 2.94 -5.54
CA PRO A 136 -7.99 2.11 -4.43
C PRO A 136 -8.39 2.90 -3.17
N TYR A 137 -9.33 2.35 -2.38
CA TYR A 137 -9.78 2.95 -1.12
C TYR A 137 -9.15 2.24 0.08
N SER A 138 -8.43 2.97 0.92
CA SER A 138 -7.86 2.46 2.16
C SER A 138 -8.90 2.29 3.27
N HIS A 139 -9.96 3.12 3.25
CA HIS A 139 -11.00 3.16 4.28
C HIS A 139 -12.34 2.66 3.72
N MET A 140 -12.75 1.45 4.11
CA MET A 140 -13.99 0.82 3.64
C MET A 140 -15.28 1.60 3.91
N PRO A 141 -15.49 2.18 5.12
CA PRO A 141 -16.70 2.95 5.38
C PRO A 141 -16.87 4.13 4.44
N SER A 142 -15.80 4.88 4.12
CA SER A 142 -15.85 5.99 3.16
C SER A 142 -16.23 5.52 1.76
N MET A 143 -15.68 4.39 1.30
CA MET A 143 -16.03 3.81 0.01
C MET A 143 -17.52 3.41 -0.05
N LEU A 144 -18.02 2.78 1.02
CA LEU A 144 -19.44 2.38 1.08
C LEU A 144 -20.37 3.59 1.09
N ALA A 145 -20.01 4.65 1.84
CA ALA A 145 -20.78 5.89 1.86
C ALA A 145 -20.87 6.55 0.47
N VAL A 146 -19.76 6.55 -0.30
CA VAL A 146 -19.74 7.03 -1.68
C VAL A 146 -20.66 6.17 -2.56
N MET A 147 -20.58 4.84 -2.44
CA MET A 147 -21.45 3.94 -3.21
C MET A 147 -22.93 4.13 -2.89
N ASP A 148 -23.28 4.32 -1.61
CA ASP A 148 -24.65 4.55 -1.18
C ASP A 148 -25.18 5.91 -1.66
N LEU A 149 -24.32 6.95 -1.66
CA LEU A 149 -24.66 8.25 -2.23
C LEU A 149 -24.96 8.15 -3.74
N ILE A 150 -24.10 7.44 -4.48
CA ILE A 150 -24.31 7.23 -5.92
C ILE A 150 -25.62 6.49 -6.19
N LYS A 151 -25.95 5.45 -5.42
CA LYS A 151 -27.20 4.69 -5.55
C LYS A 151 -28.44 5.53 -5.27
N LYS A 152 -28.33 6.52 -4.34
CA LYS A 152 -29.42 7.46 -4.03
C LYS A 152 -29.64 8.51 -5.13
N LEU A 153 -28.55 8.96 -5.75
CA LEU A 153 -28.61 10.01 -6.78
C LEU A 153 -28.97 9.49 -8.18
N TYR A 154 -28.61 8.24 -8.46
CA TYR A 154 -28.77 7.65 -9.78
C TYR A 154 -29.51 6.29 -9.67
N PRO A 155 -30.54 6.03 -10.50
CA PRO A 155 -31.25 4.74 -10.55
C PRO A 155 -30.38 3.66 -11.24
N ILE A 156 -29.26 3.32 -10.62
CA ILE A 156 -28.30 2.38 -11.19
C ILE A 156 -28.62 0.96 -10.76
N ARG A 157 -28.46 0.03 -11.66
CA ARG A 157 -28.65 -1.40 -11.41
C ARG A 157 -27.64 -1.92 -10.38
N CYS A 158 -28.13 -2.32 -9.19
CA CYS A 158 -27.30 -2.81 -8.09
C CYS A 158 -27.19 -4.33 -8.00
N LEU A 159 -28.06 -5.07 -8.72
CA LEU A 159 -28.21 -6.51 -8.56
C LEU A 159 -27.71 -7.29 -9.78
N LEU A 160 -27.11 -8.46 -9.50
CA LEU A 160 -26.65 -9.43 -10.49
C LEU A 160 -27.81 -10.28 -11.09
N TYR A 161 -29.09 -9.97 -10.79
CA TYR A 161 -30.20 -10.73 -11.32
C TYR A 161 -30.30 -10.57 -12.83
N THR A 162 -29.87 -11.59 -13.51
CA THR A 162 -29.87 -11.67 -14.97
C THR A 162 -31.11 -12.33 -15.53
N SER A 163 -31.91 -13.00 -14.77
CA SER A 163 -33.24 -13.54 -15.16
C SER A 163 -33.89 -14.18 -13.94
N PRO A 164 -35.21 -14.27 -13.87
CA PRO A 164 -35.83 -15.07 -12.85
C PRO A 164 -35.33 -16.52 -12.99
N SER A 165 -34.94 -17.10 -11.85
CA SER A 165 -34.53 -18.49 -11.80
C SER A 165 -35.67 -19.36 -12.38
N PRO A 166 -35.39 -20.50 -13.05
CA PRO A 166 -36.42 -21.44 -13.47
C PRO A 166 -37.34 -21.91 -12.33
N ARG A 167 -36.91 -21.72 -11.07
CA ARG A 167 -37.73 -21.96 -9.86
C ARG A 167 -38.78 -20.87 -9.61
N ASP A 168 -38.50 -19.63 -9.99
CA ASP A 168 -39.40 -18.50 -9.77
C ASP A 168 -40.55 -18.48 -10.82
N MET A 169 -40.29 -19.04 -11.99
CA MET A 169 -41.32 -19.18 -13.05
C MET A 169 -42.32 -20.31 -12.80
N ARG A 170 -42.13 -21.17 -11.82
CA ARG A 170 -43.07 -22.27 -11.47
C ARG A 170 -44.07 -21.89 -10.37
N ARG A 171 -44.11 -20.66 -9.91
CA ARG A 171 -44.98 -20.16 -8.84
C ARG A 171 -46.00 -19.10 -9.31
N SER A 172 -46.16 -18.92 -10.60
CA SER A 172 -47.25 -18.10 -11.19
C SER A 172 -48.28 -18.96 -11.87
#